data_a89f95a03eb9a802b2de066622e1ee43
#
_entry.id   a89f95a03eb9a802b2de066622e1ee43
#
_cell.length_a   1.000
_cell.length_b   1.000
_cell.length_c   1.000
_cell.angle_alpha   90.00
_cell.angle_beta   90.00
_cell.angle_gamma   90.00
#
_symmetry.space_group_name_H-M   'P 1'
#
loop_
_entity.id
_entity.type
_entity.pdbx_description
1 polymer ?
#
loop_
_entity_poly.entity_id
_entity_poly.type
_entity_poly.pdbx_seq_one_letter_code
_entity_poly.pdbx_strand_id
1 'polypeptide(L)'
;FDAPASGRMCVGEAITNIAAVNIGDIGNIKLSANWMAACGNEGEDEKLYRTVEAVSKACQALDLSIPVGKDSLSMKTVWQDDGEQKSVVSPLSLIISAFAPVKDVRKTVTPELKNVEDSVLLFIDLGFGKARMGGSAFGQVYNNMSGDAPDLDDTGRLKAFYGVIQQLVAEDKLLAYHDRSDGGLFATLVEMAFAARCGLNVDLTSLVANQADVNEASIRALFNEELGAVIQIAKQDVAAVEALFKAAA
;
A
#
# COMPACT_ATOMS: atom_id res chain seq x y z
N PHE A 1 12.10 13.47 -0.97
CA PHE A 1 11.86 12.04 -0.77
C PHE A 1 12.33 11.24 -1.99
N ASP A 2 12.29 9.93 -1.91
CA ASP A 2 12.72 9.00 -2.96
C ASP A 2 11.62 8.85 -4.03
N ALA A 3 11.77 9.51 -5.17
CA ALA A 3 10.79 9.45 -6.25
C ALA A 3 10.67 8.04 -6.87
N PRO A 4 11.76 7.28 -7.14
CA PRO A 4 11.69 5.88 -7.55
C PRO A 4 10.92 4.98 -6.58
N ALA A 5 11.15 5.13 -5.26
CA ALA A 5 10.43 4.37 -4.24
C ALA A 5 8.93 4.68 -4.28
N SER A 6 8.55 5.97 -4.38
CA SER A 6 7.13 6.35 -4.47
C SER A 6 6.43 5.72 -5.68
N GLY A 7 7.11 5.63 -6.82
CA GLY A 7 6.57 4.95 -8.00
C GLY A 7 6.36 3.45 -7.80
N ARG A 8 7.31 2.75 -7.17
CA ARG A 8 7.17 1.34 -6.83
C ARG A 8 6.05 1.12 -5.80
N MET A 9 5.94 2.01 -4.81
CA MET A 9 4.87 1.97 -3.81
C MET A 9 3.49 2.12 -4.44
N CYS A 10 3.29 3.06 -5.39
CA CYS A 10 2.02 3.20 -6.11
C CYS A 10 1.59 1.90 -6.82
N VAL A 11 2.53 1.17 -7.43
CA VAL A 11 2.24 -0.15 -8.03
C VAL A 11 1.91 -1.16 -6.94
N GLY A 12 2.71 -1.20 -5.87
CA GLY A 12 2.51 -2.13 -4.76
C GLY A 12 1.14 -1.97 -4.10
N GLU A 13 0.75 -0.73 -3.79
CA GLU A 13 -0.54 -0.38 -3.19
C GLU A 13 -1.71 -0.76 -4.11
N ALA A 14 -1.61 -0.49 -5.41
CA ALA A 14 -2.65 -0.91 -6.36
C ALA A 14 -2.85 -2.44 -6.34
N ILE A 15 -1.79 -3.22 -6.14
CA ILE A 15 -1.86 -4.68 -6.05
C ILE A 15 -2.42 -5.15 -4.69
N THR A 16 -1.99 -4.56 -3.58
CA THR A 16 -2.54 -4.92 -2.26
C THR A 16 -4.02 -4.55 -2.17
N ASN A 17 -4.42 -3.40 -2.73
CA ASN A 17 -5.82 -2.97 -2.73
C ASN A 17 -6.72 -3.90 -3.55
N ILE A 18 -6.35 -4.23 -4.81
CA ILE A 18 -7.18 -5.08 -5.69
C ILE A 18 -7.17 -6.56 -5.26
N ALA A 19 -6.25 -6.97 -4.37
CA ALA A 19 -6.15 -8.36 -3.91
C ALA A 19 -7.41 -8.89 -3.20
N ALA A 20 -8.27 -8.00 -2.67
CA ALA A 20 -9.56 -8.36 -2.07
C ALA A 20 -10.57 -8.95 -3.07
N VAL A 21 -10.32 -8.84 -4.37
CA VAL A 21 -11.23 -9.26 -5.43
C VAL A 21 -10.81 -10.62 -6.00
N ASN A 22 -11.78 -11.50 -6.30
CA ASN A 22 -11.48 -12.81 -6.91
C ASN A 22 -11.07 -12.68 -8.38
N ILE A 23 -9.78 -12.47 -8.61
CA ILE A 23 -9.17 -12.27 -9.94
C ILE A 23 -8.40 -13.53 -10.38
N GLY A 24 -7.71 -14.17 -9.45
CA GLY A 24 -6.80 -15.30 -9.68
C GLY A 24 -5.39 -14.85 -10.02
N ASP A 25 -4.91 -15.13 -11.22
CA ASP A 25 -3.53 -14.81 -11.61
C ASP A 25 -3.26 -13.30 -11.66
N ILE A 26 -2.10 -12.88 -11.13
CA ILE A 26 -1.69 -11.46 -11.11
C ILE A 26 -1.55 -10.89 -12.53
N GLY A 27 -1.18 -11.70 -13.51
CA GLY A 27 -1.06 -11.30 -14.92
C GLY A 27 -2.39 -10.89 -15.57
N ASN A 28 -3.54 -11.20 -14.94
CA ASN A 28 -4.85 -10.69 -15.37
C ASN A 28 -5.05 -9.21 -15.05
N ILE A 29 -4.26 -8.64 -14.16
CA ILE A 29 -4.31 -7.23 -13.81
C ILE A 29 -3.65 -6.41 -14.91
N LYS A 30 -4.32 -5.34 -15.34
CA LYS A 30 -3.77 -4.31 -16.21
C LYS A 30 -3.79 -2.98 -15.49
N LEU A 31 -2.73 -2.21 -15.66
CA LEU A 31 -2.58 -0.93 -14.99
C LEU A 31 -2.75 0.22 -16.00
N SER A 32 -3.26 1.34 -15.52
CA SER A 32 -3.18 2.64 -16.17
C SER A 32 -2.33 3.56 -15.31
N ALA A 33 -1.37 4.27 -15.92
CA ALA A 33 -0.49 5.20 -15.23
C ALA A 33 -0.76 6.64 -15.66
N ASN A 34 -1.00 7.52 -14.68
CA ASN A 34 -1.11 8.94 -14.90
C ASN A 34 0.09 9.65 -14.24
N TRP A 35 0.98 10.18 -15.06
CA TRP A 35 2.20 10.85 -14.65
C TRP A 35 2.00 12.36 -14.61
N MET A 36 2.39 12.99 -13.50
CA MET A 36 2.35 14.43 -13.34
C MET A 36 3.72 14.91 -12.89
N ALA A 37 4.37 15.78 -13.69
CA ALA A 37 5.70 16.30 -13.43
C ALA A 37 5.81 17.75 -13.90
N ALA A 38 6.69 18.51 -13.26
CA ALA A 38 7.01 19.87 -13.66
C ALA A 38 8.28 19.88 -14.52
N CYS A 39 8.27 19.20 -15.68
CA CYS A 39 9.43 19.07 -16.55
C CYS A 39 10.03 20.42 -16.93
N GLY A 40 11.37 20.47 -17.09
CA GLY A 40 12.11 21.69 -17.32
C GLY A 40 12.42 22.52 -16.05
N ASN A 41 11.96 22.09 -14.86
CA ASN A 41 12.40 22.63 -13.58
C ASN A 41 13.52 21.74 -13.00
N GLU A 42 14.38 22.34 -12.17
CA GLU A 42 15.57 21.68 -11.62
C GLU A 42 15.24 20.36 -10.94
N GLY A 43 15.87 19.27 -11.42
CA GLY A 43 15.75 17.92 -10.87
C GLY A 43 14.47 17.16 -11.25
N GLU A 44 13.43 17.79 -11.80
CA GLU A 44 12.15 17.13 -12.06
C GLU A 44 12.21 16.13 -13.24
N ASP A 45 12.99 16.42 -14.28
CA ASP A 45 13.18 15.50 -15.42
C ASP A 45 13.91 14.22 -15.00
N GLU A 46 14.94 14.36 -14.15
CA GLU A 46 15.66 13.22 -13.60
C GLU A 46 14.76 12.34 -12.70
N LYS A 47 13.97 12.97 -11.83
CA LYS A 47 13.00 12.26 -10.97
C LYS A 47 12.01 11.49 -11.83
N LEU A 48 11.43 12.12 -12.86
CA LEU A 48 10.49 11.44 -13.76
C LEU A 48 11.14 10.24 -14.44
N TYR A 49 12.32 10.41 -15.04
CA TYR A 49 13.02 9.34 -15.73
C TYR A 49 13.31 8.15 -14.80
N ARG A 50 13.91 8.41 -13.64
CA ARG A 50 14.24 7.36 -12.66
C ARG A 50 13.01 6.64 -12.13
N THR A 51 11.91 7.36 -11.92
CA THR A 51 10.66 6.76 -11.43
C THR A 51 10.01 5.89 -12.49
N VAL A 52 9.98 6.33 -13.75
CA VAL A 52 9.49 5.51 -14.87
C VAL A 52 10.33 4.23 -15.02
N GLU A 53 11.65 4.35 -14.92
CA GLU A 53 12.55 3.18 -14.95
C GLU A 53 12.26 2.20 -13.80
N ALA A 54 12.08 2.71 -12.57
CA ALA A 54 11.79 1.90 -11.39
C ALA A 54 10.43 1.19 -11.51
N VAL A 55 9.39 1.89 -11.94
CA VAL A 55 8.05 1.32 -12.18
C VAL A 55 8.09 0.28 -13.29
N SER A 56 8.79 0.54 -14.39
CA SER A 56 8.96 -0.42 -15.48
C SER A 56 9.61 -1.73 -15.00
N LYS A 57 10.70 -1.64 -14.21
CA LYS A 57 11.37 -2.81 -13.63
C LYS A 57 10.47 -3.58 -12.66
N ALA A 58 9.73 -2.87 -11.80
CA ALA A 58 8.79 -3.48 -10.87
C ALA A 58 7.66 -4.21 -11.60
N CYS A 59 7.06 -3.59 -12.61
CA CYS A 59 6.01 -4.20 -13.42
C CYS A 59 6.51 -5.45 -14.17
N GLN A 60 7.72 -5.42 -14.74
CA GLN A 60 8.31 -6.59 -15.39
C GLN A 60 8.51 -7.74 -14.40
N ALA A 61 9.01 -7.46 -13.19
CA ALA A 61 9.22 -8.47 -12.15
C ALA A 61 7.90 -9.08 -11.64
N LEU A 62 6.81 -8.30 -11.67
CA LEU A 62 5.47 -8.72 -11.26
C LEU A 62 4.64 -9.34 -12.38
N ASP A 63 5.14 -9.42 -13.63
CA ASP A 63 4.40 -9.82 -14.83
C ASP A 63 3.17 -8.92 -15.11
N LEU A 64 3.27 -7.64 -14.75
CA LEU A 64 2.23 -6.64 -14.97
C LEU A 64 2.52 -5.80 -16.21
N SER A 65 1.46 -5.25 -16.82
CA SER A 65 1.57 -4.31 -17.93
C SER A 65 0.79 -3.02 -17.67
N ILE A 66 1.34 -1.92 -18.21
CA ILE A 66 0.70 -0.61 -18.24
C ILE A 66 0.38 -0.29 -19.71
N PRO A 67 -0.72 -0.84 -20.28
CA PRO A 67 -1.05 -0.67 -21.70
C PRO A 67 -1.54 0.74 -22.04
N VAL A 68 -2.00 1.50 -21.06
CA VAL A 68 -2.55 2.84 -21.23
C VAL A 68 -2.10 3.76 -20.11
N GLY A 69 -2.11 5.05 -20.39
CA GLY A 69 -1.78 6.08 -19.42
C GLY A 69 -1.82 7.45 -20.07
N LYS A 70 -1.47 8.45 -19.30
CA LYS A 70 -1.30 9.83 -19.78
C LYS A 70 -0.25 10.54 -18.93
N ASP A 71 0.23 11.65 -19.42
CA ASP A 71 1.13 12.53 -18.71
C ASP A 71 0.63 13.98 -18.66
N SER A 72 1.09 14.73 -17.65
CA SER A 72 0.94 16.16 -17.50
C SER A 72 2.30 16.70 -17.07
N LEU A 73 3.05 17.29 -18.01
CA LEU A 73 4.47 17.59 -17.80
C LEU A 73 4.76 19.06 -17.46
N SER A 74 3.73 19.91 -17.32
CA SER A 74 3.86 21.32 -16.98
C SER A 74 3.22 21.66 -15.63
N MET A 75 3.49 20.84 -14.60
CA MET A 75 2.86 20.95 -13.28
C MET A 75 3.49 22.06 -12.43
N LYS A 76 3.34 23.30 -12.90
CA LYS A 76 3.78 24.51 -12.22
C LYS A 76 2.66 25.55 -12.23
N THR A 77 2.33 26.09 -11.08
CA THR A 77 1.42 27.22 -10.95
C THR A 77 2.21 28.52 -10.82
N VAL A 78 1.80 29.55 -11.55
CA VAL A 78 2.40 30.89 -11.49
C VAL A 78 1.30 31.90 -11.28
N TRP A 79 1.49 32.87 -10.35
CA TRP A 79 0.53 33.93 -10.08
C TRP A 79 1.22 35.24 -9.70
N GLN A 80 0.48 36.31 -9.68
CA GLN A 80 0.94 37.62 -9.19
C GLN A 80 0.35 37.86 -7.79
N ASP A 81 1.15 38.33 -6.85
CA ASP A 81 0.75 38.67 -5.50
C ASP A 81 1.52 39.95 -5.08
N ASP A 82 0.80 41.02 -4.79
CA ASP A 82 1.33 42.35 -4.46
C ASP A 82 2.37 42.87 -5.45
N GLY A 83 2.20 42.56 -6.74
CA GLY A 83 3.11 42.98 -7.81
C GLY A 83 4.35 42.09 -7.98
N GLU A 84 4.50 41.05 -7.17
CA GLU A 84 5.53 40.03 -7.29
C GLU A 84 5.02 38.80 -7.99
N GLN A 85 5.82 38.21 -8.87
CA GLN A 85 5.52 36.94 -9.49
C GLN A 85 5.89 35.81 -8.53
N LYS A 86 4.91 35.03 -8.14
CA LYS A 86 5.09 33.81 -7.32
C LYS A 86 4.86 32.55 -8.13
N SER A 87 5.48 31.46 -7.72
CA SER A 87 5.26 30.17 -8.36
C SER A 87 5.42 29.01 -7.39
N VAL A 88 4.69 27.91 -7.66
CA VAL A 88 4.83 26.63 -6.99
C VAL A 88 5.07 25.57 -8.05
N VAL A 89 6.13 24.78 -7.85
CA VAL A 89 6.43 23.57 -8.65
C VAL A 89 5.83 22.38 -7.93
N SER A 90 4.95 21.65 -8.60
CA SER A 90 4.35 20.44 -8.05
C SER A 90 5.40 19.32 -8.01
N PRO A 91 5.49 18.55 -6.93
CA PRO A 91 6.35 17.38 -6.91
C PRO A 91 5.87 16.35 -7.94
N LEU A 92 6.79 15.49 -8.41
CA LEU A 92 6.43 14.34 -9.22
C LEU A 92 5.35 13.52 -8.52
N SER A 93 4.29 13.21 -9.24
CA SER A 93 3.19 12.37 -8.75
C SER A 93 2.86 11.29 -9.78
N LEU A 94 2.51 10.11 -9.29
CA LEU A 94 2.04 8.98 -10.10
C LEU A 94 0.72 8.49 -9.54
N ILE A 95 -0.28 8.34 -10.40
CA ILE A 95 -1.54 7.69 -10.06
C ILE A 95 -1.64 6.40 -10.86
N ILE A 96 -1.74 5.28 -10.17
CA ILE A 96 -1.97 3.96 -10.76
C ILE A 96 -3.43 3.57 -10.57
N SER A 97 -4.07 3.14 -11.65
CA SER A 97 -5.38 2.48 -11.60
C SER A 97 -5.22 1.04 -12.05
N ALA A 98 -5.70 0.09 -11.24
CA ALA A 98 -5.66 -1.33 -11.54
C ALA A 98 -7.01 -1.83 -12.03
N PHE A 99 -6.99 -2.66 -13.07
CA PHE A 99 -8.18 -3.25 -13.69
C PHE A 99 -7.98 -4.75 -13.88
N ALA A 100 -9.00 -5.54 -13.59
CA ALA A 100 -8.97 -6.97 -13.85
C ALA A 100 -10.38 -7.53 -14.08
N PRO A 101 -10.52 -8.59 -14.88
CA PRO A 101 -11.76 -9.37 -14.92
C PRO A 101 -12.00 -10.06 -13.58
N VAL A 102 -13.19 -9.93 -13.03
CA VAL A 102 -13.59 -10.58 -11.77
C VAL A 102 -14.18 -11.95 -12.10
N LYS A 103 -13.64 -13.03 -11.53
CA LYS A 103 -14.13 -14.40 -11.74
C LYS A 103 -15.48 -14.65 -11.09
N ASP A 104 -15.64 -14.20 -9.84
CA ASP A 104 -16.88 -14.29 -9.08
C ASP A 104 -17.01 -13.08 -8.15
N VAL A 105 -17.90 -12.15 -8.50
CA VAL A 105 -18.13 -10.92 -7.73
C VAL A 105 -18.65 -11.20 -6.31
N ARG A 106 -19.28 -12.35 -6.07
CA ARG A 106 -19.80 -12.74 -4.75
C ARG A 106 -18.69 -13.06 -3.74
N LYS A 107 -17.48 -13.36 -4.24
CA LYS A 107 -16.29 -13.66 -3.43
C LYS A 107 -15.42 -12.44 -3.14
N THR A 108 -15.84 -11.26 -3.55
CA THR A 108 -15.14 -10.02 -3.19
C THR A 108 -15.22 -9.80 -1.68
N VAL A 109 -14.06 -9.63 -1.06
CA VAL A 109 -13.94 -9.39 0.38
C VAL A 109 -13.88 -7.87 0.62
N THR A 110 -14.48 -7.41 1.71
CA THR A 110 -14.55 -5.99 2.08
C THR A 110 -13.84 -5.74 3.41
N PRO A 111 -13.53 -4.49 3.75
CA PRO A 111 -12.98 -4.13 5.06
C PRO A 111 -13.94 -4.39 6.24
N GLU A 112 -15.24 -4.54 5.99
CA GLU A 112 -16.24 -4.74 7.02
C GLU A 112 -15.99 -6.02 7.82
N LEU A 113 -15.62 -5.89 9.09
CA LEU A 113 -15.42 -7.01 9.99
C LEU A 113 -16.73 -7.79 10.19
N LYS A 114 -16.65 -9.10 10.13
CA LYS A 114 -17.81 -9.97 10.35
C LYS A 114 -17.93 -10.32 11.83
N ASN A 115 -19.16 -10.28 12.35
CA ASN A 115 -19.44 -10.69 13.72
C ASN A 115 -19.47 -12.24 13.78
N VAL A 116 -18.29 -12.84 13.78
CA VAL A 116 -18.08 -14.27 13.86
C VAL A 116 -17.33 -14.56 15.16
N GLU A 117 -17.98 -15.31 16.04
CA GLU A 117 -17.35 -15.85 17.25
C GLU A 117 -16.11 -16.68 16.84
N ASP A 118 -15.03 -16.63 17.63
CA ASP A 118 -13.76 -17.28 17.31
C ASP A 118 -13.12 -16.86 15.96
N SER A 119 -13.16 -15.59 15.61
CA SER A 119 -12.34 -15.00 14.56
C SER A 119 -11.17 -14.19 15.13
N VAL A 120 -10.13 -14.00 14.31
CA VAL A 120 -8.94 -13.21 14.64
C VAL A 120 -8.55 -12.30 13.49
N LEU A 121 -7.83 -11.23 13.82
CA LEU A 121 -7.15 -10.40 12.84
C LEU A 121 -5.69 -10.85 12.74
N LEU A 122 -5.20 -11.02 11.52
CA LEU A 122 -3.79 -11.21 11.21
C LEU A 122 -3.30 -10.02 10.42
N PHE A 123 -2.19 -9.45 10.86
CA PHE A 123 -1.48 -8.41 10.14
C PHE A 123 -0.34 -9.03 9.32
N ILE A 124 -0.32 -8.76 8.02
CA ILE A 124 0.73 -9.18 7.09
C ILE A 124 1.57 -7.95 6.74
N ASP A 125 2.81 -7.90 7.21
CA ASP A 125 3.75 -6.82 6.95
C ASP A 125 4.65 -7.15 5.77
N LEU A 126 4.58 -6.35 4.70
CA LEU A 126 5.46 -6.43 3.54
C LEU A 126 6.63 -5.44 3.62
N GLY A 127 6.69 -4.62 4.67
CA GLY A 127 7.81 -3.73 4.97
C GLY A 127 8.95 -4.40 5.74
N PHE A 128 8.79 -5.67 6.13
CA PHE A 128 9.81 -6.46 6.84
C PHE A 128 10.30 -5.81 8.14
N GLY A 129 9.39 -5.17 8.87
CA GLY A 129 9.70 -4.50 10.13
C GLY A 129 10.52 -3.22 10.00
N LYS A 130 10.72 -2.68 8.78
CA LYS A 130 11.47 -1.43 8.56
C LYS A 130 10.74 -0.23 9.15
N ALA A 131 9.43 -0.21 9.11
CA ALA A 131 8.57 0.84 9.70
C ALA A 131 9.05 2.26 9.34
N ARG A 132 9.32 2.50 8.05
CA ARG A 132 9.77 3.79 7.52
C ARG A 132 8.64 4.81 7.55
N MET A 133 8.93 6.02 8.03
CA MET A 133 7.93 7.07 8.30
C MET A 133 8.01 8.25 7.33
N GLY A 134 9.00 8.26 6.42
CA GLY A 134 9.23 9.38 5.51
C GLY A 134 8.05 9.60 4.56
N GLY A 135 7.51 10.81 4.54
CA GLY A 135 6.36 11.17 3.69
C GLY A 135 4.99 10.77 4.22
N SER A 136 4.91 10.05 5.34
CA SER A 136 3.65 9.54 5.89
C SER A 136 2.64 10.65 6.24
N ALA A 137 1.36 10.31 6.26
CA ALA A 137 0.28 11.20 6.74
C ALA A 137 0.55 11.67 8.17
N PHE A 138 1.09 10.81 9.03
CA PHE A 138 1.53 11.20 10.38
C PHE A 138 2.59 12.31 10.33
N GLY A 139 3.62 12.16 9.48
CA GLY A 139 4.64 13.18 9.29
C GLY A 139 4.06 14.51 8.77
N GLN A 140 3.09 14.45 7.87
CA GLN A 140 2.40 15.63 7.34
C GLN A 140 1.63 16.37 8.43
N VAL A 141 0.87 15.67 9.27
CA VAL A 141 0.10 16.26 10.38
C VAL A 141 1.00 17.00 11.36
N TYR A 142 2.18 16.46 11.65
CA TYR A 142 3.15 17.07 12.57
C TYR A 142 4.16 18.00 11.87
N ASN A 143 3.96 18.26 10.57
CA ASN A 143 4.87 19.09 9.74
C ASN A 143 6.34 18.61 9.81
N ASN A 144 6.52 17.31 9.88
CA ASN A 144 7.81 16.63 9.90
C ASN A 144 7.84 15.51 8.85
N MET A 145 8.21 15.88 7.64
CA MET A 145 8.23 14.98 6.48
C MET A 145 9.56 14.22 6.33
N SER A 146 10.45 14.30 7.32
CA SER A 146 11.78 13.68 7.27
C SER A 146 11.74 12.15 7.47
N GLY A 147 12.88 11.51 7.20
CA GLY A 147 13.09 10.09 7.38
C GLY A 147 13.08 9.30 6.05
N ASP A 148 13.37 8.01 6.17
CA ASP A 148 13.37 7.10 5.04
C ASP A 148 11.92 6.84 4.57
N ALA A 149 11.70 6.90 3.26
CA ALA A 149 10.41 6.61 2.67
C ALA A 149 10.17 5.09 2.59
N PRO A 150 8.89 4.63 2.73
CA PRO A 150 8.51 3.27 2.38
C PRO A 150 8.87 2.93 0.93
N ASP A 151 9.16 1.65 0.67
CA ASP A 151 9.50 1.17 -0.67
C ASP A 151 9.02 -0.28 -0.86
N LEU A 152 8.71 -0.64 -2.10
CA LEU A 152 8.53 -2.02 -2.50
C LEU A 152 9.91 -2.67 -2.70
N ASP A 153 10.48 -3.19 -1.61
CA ASP A 153 11.83 -3.76 -1.61
C ASP A 153 11.92 -5.13 -2.30
N ASP A 154 10.83 -5.90 -2.27
CA ASP A 154 10.80 -7.27 -2.78
C ASP A 154 9.51 -7.56 -3.56
N THR A 155 9.60 -7.49 -4.88
CA THR A 155 8.49 -7.78 -5.79
C THR A 155 8.07 -9.26 -5.74
N GLY A 156 9.00 -10.17 -5.47
CA GLY A 156 8.71 -11.61 -5.35
C GLY A 156 7.77 -11.88 -4.17
N ARG A 157 8.02 -11.25 -3.04
CA ARG A 157 7.16 -11.37 -1.86
C ARG A 157 5.80 -10.71 -2.04
N LEU A 158 5.71 -9.57 -2.73
CA LEU A 158 4.42 -8.98 -3.09
C LEU A 158 3.61 -9.94 -3.98
N LYS A 159 4.28 -10.57 -4.98
CA LYS A 159 3.63 -11.56 -5.86
C LYS A 159 3.17 -12.80 -5.08
N ALA A 160 3.99 -13.28 -4.15
CA ALA A 160 3.67 -14.39 -3.27
C ALA A 160 2.49 -14.06 -2.34
N PHE A 161 2.52 -12.89 -1.70
CA PHE A 161 1.40 -12.37 -0.90
C PHE A 161 0.10 -12.34 -1.70
N TYR A 162 0.12 -11.74 -2.89
CA TYR A 162 -1.05 -11.68 -3.76
C TYR A 162 -1.59 -13.09 -4.06
N GLY A 163 -0.71 -14.04 -4.41
CA GLY A 163 -1.09 -15.43 -4.68
C GLY A 163 -1.79 -16.11 -3.50
N VAL A 164 -1.26 -15.93 -2.28
CA VAL A 164 -1.89 -16.47 -1.06
C VAL A 164 -3.25 -15.82 -0.80
N ILE A 165 -3.37 -14.49 -0.92
CA ILE A 165 -4.66 -13.81 -0.76
C ILE A 165 -5.67 -14.32 -1.78
N GLN A 166 -5.30 -14.48 -3.06
CA GLN A 166 -6.19 -15.00 -4.09
C GLN A 166 -6.64 -16.44 -3.82
N GLN A 167 -5.76 -17.27 -3.27
CA GLN A 167 -6.13 -18.62 -2.83
C GLN A 167 -7.17 -18.54 -1.70
N LEU A 168 -6.92 -17.73 -0.66
CA LEU A 168 -7.83 -17.60 0.48
C LEU A 168 -9.20 -17.01 0.06
N VAL A 169 -9.23 -16.06 -0.89
CA VAL A 169 -10.47 -15.54 -1.48
C VAL A 169 -11.23 -16.64 -2.22
N ALA A 170 -10.53 -17.43 -3.04
CA ALA A 170 -11.15 -18.52 -3.82
C ALA A 170 -11.73 -19.62 -2.91
N GLU A 171 -11.09 -19.89 -1.78
CA GLU A 171 -11.47 -20.90 -0.79
C GLU A 171 -12.48 -20.38 0.26
N ASP A 172 -12.96 -19.13 0.15
CA ASP A 172 -13.87 -18.47 1.11
C ASP A 172 -13.32 -18.46 2.56
N LYS A 173 -11.99 -18.31 2.70
CA LYS A 173 -11.31 -18.31 3.99
C LYS A 173 -11.18 -16.91 4.62
N LEU A 174 -11.34 -15.86 3.84
CA LEU A 174 -11.29 -14.48 4.34
C LEU A 174 -12.67 -14.00 4.74
N LEU A 175 -12.80 -13.52 5.98
CA LEU A 175 -14.01 -12.88 6.49
C LEU A 175 -14.02 -11.38 6.20
N ALA A 176 -12.85 -10.72 6.32
CA ALA A 176 -12.62 -9.33 5.94
C ALA A 176 -11.17 -9.16 5.47
N TYR A 177 -10.94 -8.12 4.67
CA TYR A 177 -9.64 -7.74 4.14
C TYR A 177 -9.54 -6.22 4.03
N HIS A 178 -8.42 -5.65 4.44
CA HIS A 178 -8.06 -4.26 4.16
C HIS A 178 -6.54 -4.15 3.99
N ASP A 179 -6.10 -3.50 2.91
CA ASP A 179 -4.69 -3.16 2.72
C ASP A 179 -4.25 -2.06 3.69
N ARG A 180 -2.96 -2.04 4.00
CA ARG A 180 -2.34 -0.91 4.71
C ARG A 180 -1.91 0.12 3.67
N SER A 181 -2.43 1.35 3.80
CA SER A 181 -2.11 2.49 2.95
C SER A 181 -1.91 3.76 3.78
N ASP A 182 -2.37 4.90 3.34
CA ASP A 182 -2.29 6.18 4.04
C ASP A 182 -2.80 6.10 5.48
N GLY A 183 -2.01 6.61 6.43
CA GLY A 183 -2.30 6.55 7.86
C GLY A 183 -1.92 5.23 8.53
N GLY A 184 -1.36 4.27 7.78
CA GLY A 184 -0.76 3.04 8.28
C GLY A 184 -1.76 2.06 8.90
N LEU A 185 -1.24 1.17 9.74
CA LEU A 185 -2.02 0.13 10.41
C LEU A 185 -3.16 0.72 11.28
N PHE A 186 -2.94 1.91 11.87
CA PHE A 186 -3.97 2.58 12.67
C PHE A 186 -5.19 2.91 11.82
N ALA A 187 -5.02 3.57 10.67
CA ALA A 187 -6.11 3.91 9.76
C ALA A 187 -6.82 2.63 9.26
N THR A 188 -6.07 1.63 8.80
CA THR A 188 -6.60 0.32 8.38
C THR A 188 -7.55 -0.28 9.43
N LEU A 189 -7.11 -0.36 10.69
CA LEU A 189 -7.92 -0.93 11.78
C LEU A 189 -9.15 -0.08 12.10
N VAL A 190 -9.02 1.26 12.12
CA VAL A 190 -10.14 2.18 12.36
C VAL A 190 -11.18 2.06 11.26
N GLU A 191 -10.76 1.98 10.01
CA GLU A 191 -11.66 1.82 8.85
C GLU A 191 -12.41 0.49 8.89
N MET A 192 -11.74 -0.61 9.23
CA MET A 192 -12.39 -1.90 9.44
C MET A 192 -13.41 -1.86 10.59
N ALA A 193 -13.07 -1.15 11.69
CA ALA A 193 -13.94 -1.03 12.86
C ALA A 193 -15.20 -0.21 12.56
N PHE A 194 -15.06 0.96 11.91
CA PHE A 194 -16.25 1.78 11.62
C PHE A 194 -17.11 1.19 10.50
N ALA A 195 -16.51 0.50 9.52
CA ALA A 195 -17.27 -0.23 8.51
C ALA A 195 -18.20 -1.28 9.14
N ALA A 196 -17.70 -1.98 10.15
CA ALA A 196 -18.46 -2.97 10.91
C ALA A 196 -19.28 -2.40 12.07
N ARG A 197 -19.13 -1.10 12.40
CA ARG A 197 -19.75 -0.45 13.56
C ARG A 197 -19.41 -1.14 14.89
N CYS A 198 -18.16 -1.56 15.05
CA CYS A 198 -17.67 -2.22 16.26
C CYS A 198 -16.41 -1.55 16.79
N GLY A 199 -16.03 -1.85 18.04
CA GLY A 199 -14.75 -1.50 18.62
C GLY A 199 -13.73 -2.62 18.42
N LEU A 200 -12.45 -2.27 18.52
CA LEU A 200 -11.33 -3.21 18.51
C LEU A 200 -10.50 -3.06 19.78
N ASN A 201 -9.99 -4.16 20.28
CA ASN A 201 -8.93 -4.19 21.29
C ASN A 201 -7.70 -4.85 20.66
N VAL A 202 -6.64 -4.07 20.49
CA VAL A 202 -5.44 -4.48 19.75
C VAL A 202 -4.24 -4.50 20.70
N ASP A 203 -3.53 -5.63 20.72
CA ASP A 203 -2.28 -5.78 21.44
C ASP A 203 -1.10 -5.63 20.46
N LEU A 204 -0.28 -4.60 20.67
CA LEU A 204 0.90 -4.30 19.86
C LEU A 204 2.18 -4.95 20.38
N THR A 205 2.13 -5.68 21.49
CA THR A 205 3.33 -6.20 22.20
C THR A 205 4.26 -6.97 21.24
N SER A 206 3.72 -7.78 20.34
CA SER A 206 4.51 -8.55 19.37
C SER A 206 5.23 -7.68 18.32
N LEU A 207 4.67 -6.52 17.99
CA LEU A 207 5.27 -5.59 17.00
C LEU A 207 6.37 -4.73 17.61
N VAL A 208 6.31 -4.48 18.93
CA VAL A 208 7.26 -3.61 19.63
C VAL A 208 8.22 -4.36 20.55
N ALA A 209 8.12 -5.68 20.58
CA ALA A 209 9.02 -6.51 21.40
C ALA A 209 10.48 -6.22 21.04
N ASN A 210 11.32 -6.10 22.08
CA ASN A 210 12.76 -5.84 21.97
C ASN A 210 13.17 -4.45 21.44
N GLN A 211 12.24 -3.48 21.38
CA GLN A 211 12.56 -2.10 21.03
C GLN A 211 12.96 -1.32 22.29
N ALA A 212 13.98 -0.45 22.15
CA ALA A 212 14.50 0.33 23.27
C ALA A 212 13.51 1.40 23.77
N ASP A 213 12.77 2.01 22.85
CA ASP A 213 11.67 2.94 23.12
C ASP A 213 10.36 2.36 22.60
N VAL A 214 9.54 1.86 23.54
CA VAL A 214 8.24 1.24 23.21
C VAL A 214 7.25 2.27 22.66
N ASN A 215 7.30 3.53 23.07
CA ASN A 215 6.40 4.56 22.58
C ASN A 215 6.72 4.92 21.13
N GLU A 216 8.00 5.18 20.82
CA GLU A 216 8.41 5.43 19.43
C GLU A 216 8.11 4.22 18.54
N ALA A 217 8.43 3.02 19.00
CA ALA A 217 8.15 1.79 18.26
C ALA A 217 6.64 1.58 18.00
N SER A 218 5.78 1.92 18.97
CA SER A 218 4.33 1.85 18.81
C SER A 218 3.83 2.86 17.77
N ILE A 219 4.34 4.09 17.79
CA ILE A 219 4.01 5.11 16.77
C ILE A 219 4.45 4.61 15.39
N ARG A 220 5.68 4.13 15.26
CA ARG A 220 6.17 3.58 13.99
C ARG A 220 5.34 2.38 13.51
N ALA A 221 5.00 1.45 14.39
CA ALA A 221 4.19 0.28 14.04
C ALA A 221 2.78 0.66 13.55
N LEU A 222 2.17 1.68 14.17
CA LEU A 222 0.80 2.11 13.86
C LEU A 222 0.72 3.01 12.62
N PHE A 223 1.71 3.86 12.39
CA PHE A 223 1.60 4.95 11.42
C PHE A 223 2.59 4.89 10.24
N ASN A 224 3.42 3.84 10.15
CA ASN A 224 4.17 3.63 8.92
C ASN A 224 3.25 3.16 7.79
N GLU A 225 3.57 3.60 6.59
CA GLU A 225 2.80 3.33 5.38
C GLU A 225 3.52 2.34 4.46
N GLU A 226 4.25 1.38 5.05
CA GLU A 226 4.78 0.23 4.33
C GLU A 226 3.64 -0.61 3.74
N LEU A 227 3.88 -1.34 2.66
CA LEU A 227 2.88 -2.26 2.11
C LEU A 227 2.50 -3.35 3.13
N GLY A 228 1.26 -3.78 3.09
CA GLY A 228 0.75 -4.83 3.96
C GLY A 228 -0.77 -4.91 3.92
N ALA A 229 -1.33 -5.79 4.73
CA ALA A 229 -2.78 -5.92 4.87
C ALA A 229 -3.18 -6.49 6.24
N VAL A 230 -4.40 -6.19 6.64
CA VAL A 230 -5.08 -6.85 7.76
C VAL A 230 -6.17 -7.76 7.19
N ILE A 231 -6.16 -9.01 7.61
CA ILE A 231 -7.19 -9.99 7.24
C ILE A 231 -7.91 -10.49 8.49
N GLN A 232 -9.22 -10.69 8.38
CA GLN A 232 -10.00 -11.41 9.38
C GLN A 232 -10.22 -12.85 8.91
N ILE A 233 -9.92 -13.83 9.75
CA ILE A 233 -10.10 -15.26 9.47
C ILE A 233 -10.69 -15.97 10.68
N ALA A 234 -11.25 -17.17 10.48
CA ALA A 234 -11.64 -18.02 11.57
C ALA A 234 -10.39 -18.48 12.36
N LYS A 235 -10.46 -18.50 13.68
CA LYS A 235 -9.35 -18.85 14.56
C LYS A 235 -8.76 -20.24 14.28
N GLN A 236 -9.60 -21.18 13.89
CA GLN A 236 -9.18 -22.54 13.51
C GLN A 236 -8.29 -22.59 12.27
N ASP A 237 -8.36 -21.57 11.39
CA ASP A 237 -7.60 -21.52 10.13
C ASP A 237 -6.23 -20.85 10.30
N VAL A 238 -5.92 -20.25 11.45
CA VAL A 238 -4.67 -19.47 11.68
C VAL A 238 -3.43 -20.25 11.30
N ALA A 239 -3.26 -21.47 11.83
CA ALA A 239 -2.06 -22.26 11.57
C ALA A 239 -1.88 -22.60 10.07
N ALA A 240 -2.98 -22.89 9.38
CA ALA A 240 -2.95 -23.17 7.94
C ALA A 240 -2.62 -21.93 7.13
N VAL A 241 -3.22 -20.78 7.47
CA VAL A 241 -2.96 -19.49 6.79
C VAL A 241 -1.51 -19.04 7.01
N GLU A 242 -1.00 -19.11 8.23
CA GLU A 242 0.42 -18.82 8.51
C GLU A 242 1.36 -19.73 7.72
N ALA A 243 1.04 -21.03 7.61
CA ALA A 243 1.84 -21.96 6.84
C ALA A 243 1.87 -21.60 5.34
N LEU A 244 0.75 -21.14 4.76
CA LEU A 244 0.70 -20.64 3.37
C LEU A 244 1.64 -19.46 3.16
N PHE A 245 1.59 -18.45 4.03
CA PHE A 245 2.49 -17.29 3.93
C PHE A 245 3.95 -17.66 4.13
N LYS A 246 4.25 -18.58 5.08
CA LYS A 246 5.62 -19.07 5.31
C LYS A 246 6.18 -19.87 4.13
N ALA A 247 5.33 -20.63 3.44
CA ALA A 247 5.73 -21.42 2.27
C ALA A 247 5.93 -20.57 1.01
N ALA A 248 5.26 -19.42 0.94
CA ALA A 248 5.33 -18.48 -0.18
C ALA A 248 6.46 -17.43 -0.02
N ALA A 249 7.01 -17.24 1.19
CA ALA A 249 8.06 -16.28 1.52
C ALA A 249 9.44 -16.79 1.15
#